data_95c0d4b8dfd9f58eee2416b91b70eba9
#
_entry.id   95c0d4b8dfd9f58eee2416b91b70eba9
#
_cell.length_a   1.000
_cell.length_b   1.000
_cell.length_c   1.000
_cell.angle_alpha   90.00
_cell.angle_beta   90.00
_cell.angle_gamma   90.00
#
_symmetry.space_group_name_H-M   'P 1'
#
loop_
_entity.id
_entity.type
_entity.pdbx_description
1 polymer ?
#
loop_
_entity_poly.entity_id
_entity_poly.type
_entity_poly.pdbx_seq_one_letter_code
_entity_poly.pdbx_strand_id
1 'polypeptide(L)'
;MTAADVMALIAEAEVKFVDLRFTDSIGKEQHVTVPAHTVDDDLFEDGKMFDGSSIARWKGINESDMILMPDPSTAVVDIFPDEPTLNLRCDVVEPSTMQGYDRCPRSLAQRAEAYLQSTGVADAAYFGPENEFFVFDNVTWDDTMQGCFYKVDSEEGAWNTDRSYEEGNTGHRPTVKGGYFPVPPVDSLHDIRSSMCLAIEELGVTTEVHHHEVATAGQCEIGTKFNTLVKKSDEVQVMKYAVHNVAHAYGKTATFMPKPLVNDNGNGMHVHQSLFKDGENLFSGDGYGGLSEMALYYIGGVIKHAKAINAFANPSTNSYKRLVPGFEAPTILAYSARN
;
A
#
# COMPACT_ATOMS: atom_id res chain seq x y z
N MET A 1 10.47 13.12 -14.45
CA MET A 1 10.02 14.52 -14.66
C MET A 1 10.87 15.45 -13.82
N THR A 2 11.11 16.66 -14.32
CA THR A 2 11.74 17.78 -13.60
C THR A 2 10.67 18.73 -13.09
N ALA A 3 11.02 19.72 -12.26
CA ALA A 3 10.11 20.77 -11.84
C ALA A 3 9.48 21.51 -13.05
N ALA A 4 10.30 21.81 -14.07
CA ALA A 4 9.82 22.44 -15.31
C ALA A 4 8.79 21.58 -16.05
N ASP A 5 8.97 20.24 -16.08
CA ASP A 5 8.00 19.32 -16.69
C ASP A 5 6.68 19.32 -15.90
N VAL A 6 6.75 19.42 -14.56
CA VAL A 6 5.55 19.50 -13.71
C VAL A 6 4.79 20.79 -13.97
N MET A 7 5.51 21.93 -14.09
CA MET A 7 4.88 23.22 -14.42
C MET A 7 4.20 23.18 -15.80
N ALA A 8 4.84 22.52 -16.77
CA ALA A 8 4.24 22.30 -18.10
C ALA A 8 2.97 21.43 -18.02
N LEU A 9 3.01 20.34 -17.23
CA LEU A 9 1.86 19.45 -17.02
C LEU A 9 0.69 20.19 -16.33
N ILE A 10 0.98 21.04 -15.34
CA ILE A 10 -0.04 21.87 -14.69
C ILE A 10 -0.77 22.75 -15.70
N ALA A 11 -0.03 23.35 -16.63
CA ALA A 11 -0.60 24.21 -17.67
C ALA A 11 -1.37 23.40 -18.73
N GLU A 12 -0.82 22.27 -19.20
CA GLU A 12 -1.42 21.42 -20.23
C GLU A 12 -2.72 20.76 -19.77
N ALA A 13 -2.74 20.25 -18.54
CA ALA A 13 -3.90 19.58 -17.94
C ALA A 13 -4.88 20.55 -17.27
N GLU A 14 -4.66 21.86 -17.38
CA GLU A 14 -5.48 22.91 -16.75
C GLU A 14 -5.70 22.68 -15.24
N VAL A 15 -4.68 22.16 -14.57
CA VAL A 15 -4.70 21.82 -13.13
C VAL A 15 -5.11 23.03 -12.29
N LYS A 16 -6.03 22.83 -11.35
CA LYS A 16 -6.51 23.86 -10.42
C LYS A 16 -5.87 23.75 -9.04
N PHE A 17 -5.52 22.53 -8.63
CA PHE A 17 -4.95 22.24 -7.31
C PHE A 17 -3.77 21.28 -7.43
N VAL A 18 -2.78 21.45 -6.55
CA VAL A 18 -1.66 20.51 -6.40
C VAL A 18 -1.73 19.92 -5.00
N ASP A 19 -1.76 18.60 -4.94
CA ASP A 19 -1.90 17.81 -3.73
C ASP A 19 -0.55 17.23 -3.31
N LEU A 20 0.00 17.75 -2.23
CA LEU A 20 1.29 17.35 -1.68
C LEU A 20 1.07 16.20 -0.70
N ARG A 21 1.52 15.00 -1.06
CA ARG A 21 1.27 13.76 -0.30
C ARG A 21 2.52 13.24 0.37
N PHE A 22 2.38 12.76 1.59
CA PHE A 22 3.46 12.12 2.33
C PHE A 22 2.91 10.99 3.21
N THR A 23 3.79 10.08 3.64
CA THR A 23 3.42 8.94 4.48
C THR A 23 3.91 9.16 5.90
N ASP A 24 3.04 8.98 6.90
CA ASP A 24 3.40 9.06 8.31
C ASP A 24 4.05 7.77 8.84
N SER A 25 4.49 7.78 10.11
CA SER A 25 5.19 6.65 10.75
C SER A 25 4.34 5.39 10.94
N ILE A 26 3.04 5.48 10.74
CA ILE A 26 2.13 4.32 10.81
C ILE A 26 1.66 3.84 9.43
N GLY A 27 2.24 4.40 8.37
CA GLY A 27 1.94 4.03 6.99
C GLY A 27 0.66 4.66 6.42
N LYS A 28 0.10 5.66 7.09
CA LYS A 28 -1.05 6.42 6.58
C LYS A 28 -0.56 7.51 5.63
N GLU A 29 -1.16 7.59 4.46
CA GLU A 29 -0.94 8.71 3.54
C GLU A 29 -1.67 9.95 4.07
N GLN A 30 -0.95 11.07 4.15
CA GLN A 30 -1.41 12.39 4.54
C GLN A 30 -1.25 13.34 3.36
N HIS A 31 -2.00 14.43 3.33
CA HIS A 31 -1.88 15.42 2.27
C HIS A 31 -2.17 16.85 2.71
N VAL A 32 -1.70 17.80 1.92
CA VAL A 32 -2.11 19.18 1.93
C VAL A 32 -2.23 19.68 0.49
N THR A 33 -3.30 20.39 0.19
CA THR A 33 -3.59 20.86 -1.17
C THR A 33 -3.31 22.36 -1.27
N VAL A 34 -2.63 22.77 -2.33
CA VAL A 34 -2.38 24.17 -2.66
C VAL A 34 -3.02 24.54 -4.00
N PRO A 35 -3.51 25.80 -4.20
CA PRO A 35 -3.96 26.24 -5.52
C PRO A 35 -2.81 26.21 -6.54
N ALA A 36 -3.06 25.74 -7.75
CA ALA A 36 -2.02 25.60 -8.77
C ALA A 36 -1.30 26.92 -9.11
N HIS A 37 -2.00 28.07 -9.02
CA HIS A 37 -1.41 29.39 -9.28
C HIS A 37 -0.37 29.83 -8.22
N THR A 38 -0.25 29.11 -7.10
CA THR A 38 0.76 29.35 -6.06
C THR A 38 1.98 28.45 -6.19
N VAL A 39 1.99 27.58 -7.19
CA VAL A 39 3.10 26.65 -7.47
C VAL A 39 4.08 27.33 -8.41
N ASP A 40 5.32 27.43 -8.00
CA ASP A 40 6.44 28.00 -8.72
C ASP A 40 7.72 27.17 -8.44
N ASP A 41 8.85 27.66 -8.91
CA ASP A 41 10.14 26.99 -8.70
C ASP A 41 10.52 26.91 -7.22
N ASP A 42 10.12 27.90 -6.41
CA ASP A 42 10.43 27.94 -4.96
C ASP A 42 9.77 26.75 -4.22
N LEU A 43 8.62 26.24 -4.69
CA LEU A 43 8.01 25.03 -4.12
C LEU A 43 8.93 23.81 -4.24
N PHE A 44 9.71 23.71 -5.31
CA PHE A 44 10.62 22.58 -5.54
C PHE A 44 12.01 22.81 -4.94
N GLU A 45 12.41 24.05 -4.67
CA GLU A 45 13.69 24.41 -4.05
C GLU A 45 13.59 24.46 -2.51
N ASP A 46 12.57 25.13 -1.99
CA ASP A 46 12.39 25.41 -0.56
C ASP A 46 11.30 24.52 0.09
N GLY A 47 10.42 23.93 -0.70
CA GLY A 47 9.34 23.07 -0.26
C GLY A 47 8.17 23.84 0.40
N LYS A 48 7.27 23.09 1.02
CA LYS A 48 6.08 23.62 1.72
C LYS A 48 6.19 23.39 3.22
N MET A 49 6.23 24.47 4.00
CA MET A 49 6.19 24.41 5.47
C MET A 49 4.85 23.86 5.98
N PHE A 50 4.89 23.05 7.01
CA PHE A 50 3.71 22.54 7.73
C PHE A 50 4.02 22.26 9.20
N ASP A 51 2.96 22.11 10.01
CA ASP A 51 3.06 21.79 11.44
C ASP A 51 3.15 20.28 11.66
N GLY A 52 4.35 19.76 11.90
CA GLY A 52 4.62 18.35 12.18
C GLY A 52 4.10 17.88 13.55
N SER A 53 3.75 18.80 14.46
CA SER A 53 3.16 18.41 15.76
C SER A 53 1.73 17.89 15.63
N SER A 54 1.07 18.24 14.53
CA SER A 54 -0.26 17.73 14.20
C SER A 54 -0.22 16.30 13.62
N ILE A 55 0.96 15.81 13.24
CA ILE A 55 1.14 14.41 12.82
C ILE A 55 1.47 13.56 14.05
N ALA A 56 0.63 12.57 14.30
CA ALA A 56 0.77 11.72 15.48
C ALA A 56 2.16 11.09 15.58
N ARG A 57 2.80 11.24 16.75
CA ARG A 57 4.11 10.66 17.09
C ARG A 57 5.32 11.28 16.38
N TRP A 58 5.16 12.43 15.73
CA TRP A 58 6.27 13.10 15.06
C TRP A 58 6.96 14.11 15.98
N LYS A 59 6.48 15.33 16.05
CA LYS A 59 7.12 16.45 16.74
C LYS A 59 6.35 16.88 17.96
N GLY A 60 7.03 17.58 18.88
CA GLY A 60 6.41 18.38 19.93
C GLY A 60 6.11 19.77 19.42
N ILE A 61 5.21 20.48 20.08
CA ILE A 61 4.79 21.83 19.69
C ILE A 61 5.95 22.86 19.68
N ASN A 62 7.00 22.60 20.42
CA ASN A 62 8.19 23.47 20.53
C ASN A 62 9.17 23.29 19.35
N GLU A 63 8.98 22.31 18.50
CA GLU A 63 9.82 21.97 17.33
C GLU A 63 8.95 21.52 16.17
N SER A 64 7.80 22.19 15.97
CA SER A 64 6.74 21.68 15.10
C SER A 64 7.01 21.87 13.62
N ASP A 65 7.79 22.87 13.23
CA ASP A 65 8.00 23.21 11.83
C ASP A 65 8.74 22.09 11.07
N MET A 66 8.16 21.71 9.94
CA MET A 66 8.70 20.73 9.00
C MET A 66 8.42 21.18 7.56
N ILE A 67 9.12 20.58 6.61
CA ILE A 67 8.99 20.89 5.19
C ILE A 67 8.56 19.64 4.41
N LEU A 68 7.55 19.79 3.56
CA LEU A 68 7.25 18.87 2.48
C LEU A 68 8.07 19.28 1.25
N MET A 69 8.98 18.41 0.83
CA MET A 69 9.81 18.59 -0.36
C MET A 69 9.24 17.73 -1.49
N PRO A 70 8.57 18.32 -2.48
CA PRO A 70 7.96 17.55 -3.56
C PRO A 70 8.99 16.87 -4.44
N ASP A 71 8.71 15.62 -4.81
CA ASP A 71 9.48 14.87 -5.81
C ASP A 71 8.79 14.99 -7.18
N PRO A 72 9.35 15.78 -8.12
CA PRO A 72 8.73 15.99 -9.43
C PRO A 72 8.55 14.70 -10.24
N SER A 73 9.37 13.68 -9.97
CA SER A 73 9.30 12.40 -10.69
C SER A 73 8.03 11.61 -10.39
N THR A 74 7.30 11.99 -9.33
CA THR A 74 6.07 11.33 -8.87
C THR A 74 4.78 12.00 -9.35
N ALA A 75 4.90 13.08 -10.13
CA ALA A 75 3.76 13.85 -10.58
C ALA A 75 2.78 13.00 -11.42
N VAL A 76 1.51 13.03 -11.05
CA VAL A 76 0.41 12.40 -11.77
C VAL A 76 -0.87 13.21 -11.60
N VAL A 77 -1.63 13.37 -12.68
CA VAL A 77 -2.97 13.98 -12.62
C VAL A 77 -3.91 12.99 -11.95
N ASP A 78 -4.60 13.42 -10.91
CA ASP A 78 -5.55 12.61 -10.17
C ASP A 78 -6.87 12.48 -10.92
N ILE A 79 -7.44 11.28 -10.89
CA ILE A 79 -8.68 10.94 -11.61
C ILE A 79 -9.94 11.00 -10.74
N PHE A 80 -9.79 11.18 -9.43
CA PHE A 80 -10.92 11.11 -8.49
C PHE A 80 -11.51 12.46 -8.07
N PRO A 81 -10.75 13.54 -7.87
CA PRO A 81 -11.30 14.83 -7.54
C PRO A 81 -12.16 15.41 -8.67
N ASP A 82 -13.22 16.14 -8.33
CA ASP A 82 -14.07 16.84 -9.29
C ASP A 82 -13.30 17.93 -10.08
N GLU A 83 -12.37 18.62 -9.41
CA GLU A 83 -11.53 19.64 -10.04
C GLU A 83 -10.15 19.03 -10.41
N PRO A 84 -9.60 19.39 -11.60
CA PRO A 84 -8.30 18.90 -12.04
C PRO A 84 -7.21 19.13 -10.98
N THR A 85 -6.69 18.04 -10.44
CA THR A 85 -5.73 18.02 -9.33
C THR A 85 -4.50 17.23 -9.72
N LEU A 86 -3.30 17.75 -9.43
CA LEU A 86 -2.03 17.05 -9.62
C LEU A 86 -1.53 16.53 -8.28
N ASN A 87 -1.19 15.25 -8.20
CA ASN A 87 -0.56 14.66 -7.02
C ASN A 87 0.96 14.69 -7.14
N LEU A 88 1.62 15.12 -6.07
CA LEU A 88 3.06 15.05 -5.88
C LEU A 88 3.38 14.37 -4.55
N ARG A 89 4.24 13.35 -4.58
CA ARG A 89 4.77 12.76 -3.35
C ARG A 89 5.91 13.59 -2.82
N CYS A 90 5.94 13.76 -1.50
CA CYS A 90 6.92 14.59 -0.85
C CYS A 90 7.80 13.77 0.09
N ASP A 91 9.06 14.14 0.12
CA ASP A 91 9.92 13.86 1.24
C ASP A 91 9.60 14.83 2.38
N VAL A 92 9.81 14.38 3.61
CA VAL A 92 9.68 15.24 4.78
C VAL A 92 11.07 15.56 5.30
N VAL A 93 11.39 16.84 5.41
CA VAL A 93 12.74 17.31 5.81
C VAL A 93 12.69 18.22 7.03
N GLU A 94 13.81 18.22 7.76
CA GLU A 94 14.04 19.09 8.91
C GLU A 94 14.49 20.48 8.43
N PRO A 95 13.78 21.58 8.79
CA PRO A 95 14.14 22.92 8.32
C PRO A 95 15.56 23.35 8.70
N SER A 96 16.05 22.94 9.87
CA SER A 96 17.37 23.34 10.38
C SER A 96 18.54 22.73 9.63
N THR A 97 18.36 21.59 8.97
CA THR A 97 19.41 20.81 8.32
C THR A 97 19.16 20.54 6.85
N MET A 98 17.92 20.72 6.39
CA MET A 98 17.43 20.30 5.07
C MET A 98 17.71 18.80 4.79
N GLN A 99 17.79 17.98 5.85
CA GLN A 99 17.95 16.54 5.75
C GLN A 99 16.61 15.85 5.95
N GLY A 100 16.47 14.66 5.33
CA GLY A 100 15.27 13.85 5.49
C GLY A 100 14.98 13.52 6.95
N TYR A 101 13.72 13.71 7.36
CA TYR A 101 13.27 13.44 8.71
C TYR A 101 13.42 11.97 9.07
N ASP A 102 14.00 11.67 10.24
CA ASP A 102 14.33 10.31 10.65
C ASP A 102 13.13 9.37 10.73
N ARG A 103 11.94 9.90 11.03
CA ARG A 103 10.71 9.11 11.12
C ARG A 103 9.86 9.14 9.86
N CYS A 104 10.37 9.74 8.77
CA CYS A 104 9.72 9.67 7.46
C CYS A 104 10.03 8.31 6.81
N PRO A 105 9.01 7.46 6.53
CA PRO A 105 9.24 6.15 5.92
C PRO A 105 9.88 6.24 4.53
N ARG A 106 9.51 7.24 3.71
CA ARG A 106 10.07 7.45 2.39
C ARG A 106 11.56 7.80 2.45
N SER A 107 11.94 8.72 3.35
CA SER A 107 13.34 9.05 3.59
C SER A 107 14.13 7.84 4.13
N LEU A 108 13.51 6.98 4.95
CA LEU A 108 14.12 5.73 5.39
C LEU A 108 14.39 4.78 4.22
N ALA A 109 13.44 4.63 3.30
CA ALA A 109 13.59 3.81 2.10
C ALA A 109 14.73 4.32 1.20
N GLN A 110 14.83 5.63 0.99
CA GLN A 110 15.94 6.26 0.25
C GLN A 110 17.31 5.98 0.92
N ARG A 111 17.38 6.10 2.25
CA ARG A 111 18.60 5.76 2.99
C ARG A 111 18.95 4.27 2.87
N ALA A 112 17.96 3.39 2.81
CA ALA A 112 18.19 1.96 2.63
C ALA A 112 18.72 1.63 1.23
N GLU A 113 18.20 2.26 0.17
CA GLU A 113 18.75 2.12 -1.19
C GLU A 113 20.19 2.65 -1.27
N ALA A 114 20.44 3.83 -0.72
CA ALA A 114 21.80 4.39 -0.68
C ALA A 114 22.77 3.51 0.13
N TYR A 115 22.32 2.94 1.24
CA TYR A 115 23.12 2.00 2.03
C TYR A 115 23.46 0.74 1.22
N LEU A 116 22.47 0.13 0.54
CA LEU A 116 22.71 -1.05 -0.31
C LEU A 116 23.82 -0.76 -1.32
N GLN A 117 23.72 0.35 -2.06
CA GLN A 117 24.71 0.77 -3.04
C GLN A 117 26.09 1.00 -2.41
N SER A 118 26.15 1.61 -1.22
CA SER A 118 27.41 1.88 -0.51
C SER A 118 28.14 0.61 -0.07
N THR A 119 27.42 -0.49 0.12
CA THR A 119 28.02 -1.79 0.48
C THR A 119 28.75 -2.45 -0.71
N GLY A 120 28.43 -2.04 -1.93
CA GLY A 120 28.92 -2.68 -3.15
C GLY A 120 28.38 -4.10 -3.39
N VAL A 121 27.41 -4.56 -2.56
CA VAL A 121 26.79 -5.90 -2.69
C VAL A 121 25.84 -5.94 -3.89
N ALA A 122 25.01 -4.92 -4.04
CA ALA A 122 24.05 -4.80 -5.12
C ALA A 122 23.82 -3.34 -5.48
N ASP A 123 23.32 -3.09 -6.70
CA ASP A 123 22.97 -1.75 -7.18
C ASP A 123 21.50 -1.42 -6.92
N ALA A 124 20.65 -2.44 -6.96
CA ALA A 124 19.21 -2.31 -6.77
C ALA A 124 18.63 -3.49 -5.99
N ALA A 125 17.57 -3.20 -5.24
CA ALA A 125 16.69 -4.19 -4.65
C ALA A 125 15.29 -3.99 -5.22
N TYR A 126 14.68 -5.06 -5.70
CA TYR A 126 13.32 -5.07 -6.23
C TYR A 126 12.36 -5.76 -5.28
N PHE A 127 11.16 -5.19 -5.20
CA PHE A 127 10.09 -5.66 -4.33
C PHE A 127 8.79 -5.78 -5.13
N GLY A 128 8.09 -6.90 -4.94
CA GLY A 128 6.77 -7.17 -5.50
C GLY A 128 5.81 -7.58 -4.38
N PRO A 129 5.13 -6.63 -3.74
CA PRO A 129 4.13 -6.94 -2.72
C PRO A 129 2.82 -7.39 -3.35
N GLU A 130 2.22 -8.43 -2.77
CA GLU A 130 0.89 -8.96 -3.07
C GLU A 130 -0.09 -8.44 -2.02
N ASN A 131 -0.72 -7.31 -2.31
CA ASN A 131 -1.59 -6.65 -1.33
C ASN A 131 -3.00 -7.23 -1.39
N GLU A 132 -3.41 -7.95 -0.36
CA GLU A 132 -4.77 -8.41 -0.17
C GLU A 132 -5.62 -7.38 0.56
N PHE A 133 -6.91 -7.34 0.27
CA PHE A 133 -7.86 -6.45 0.92
C PHE A 133 -9.28 -7.03 0.87
N PHE A 134 -10.16 -6.54 1.75
CA PHE A 134 -11.59 -6.85 1.69
C PHE A 134 -12.38 -5.67 1.14
N VAL A 135 -13.46 -5.98 0.45
CA VAL A 135 -14.50 -5.03 0.04
C VAL A 135 -15.81 -5.43 0.70
N PHE A 136 -16.36 -4.55 1.54
CA PHE A 136 -17.61 -4.74 2.26
C PHE A 136 -18.70 -3.82 1.75
N ASP A 137 -19.96 -4.30 1.78
CA ASP A 137 -21.14 -3.49 1.44
C ASP A 137 -21.41 -2.42 2.48
N ASN A 138 -21.14 -2.73 3.75
CA ASN A 138 -21.28 -1.76 4.83
C ASN A 138 -20.35 -2.10 6.00
N VAL A 139 -19.83 -1.06 6.62
CA VAL A 139 -19.06 -1.16 7.88
C VAL A 139 -19.61 -0.13 8.85
N THR A 140 -20.09 -0.59 10.01
CA THR A 140 -20.45 0.27 11.14
C THR A 140 -19.55 -0.06 12.32
N TRP A 141 -19.13 0.95 13.04
CA TRP A 141 -18.27 0.78 14.21
C TRP A 141 -18.47 1.90 15.22
N ASP A 142 -18.14 1.61 16.47
CA ASP A 142 -18.06 2.58 17.53
C ASP A 142 -16.92 2.22 18.49
N ASP A 143 -16.27 3.24 19.04
CA ASP A 143 -15.17 3.10 20.00
C ASP A 143 -15.34 4.17 21.07
N THR A 144 -15.99 3.78 22.15
CA THR A 144 -16.29 4.65 23.31
C THR A 144 -15.65 4.13 24.59
N MET A 145 -15.69 4.94 25.64
CA MET A 145 -15.20 4.54 26.96
C MET A 145 -15.96 3.37 27.58
N GLN A 146 -17.20 3.12 27.14
CA GLN A 146 -18.05 2.03 27.67
C GLN A 146 -17.95 0.75 26.85
N GLY A 147 -17.43 0.81 25.64
CA GLY A 147 -17.30 -0.35 24.78
C GLY A 147 -16.91 0.00 23.35
N CYS A 148 -16.52 -1.01 22.62
CA CYS A 148 -16.20 -0.90 21.19
C CYS A 148 -16.84 -2.04 20.42
N PHE A 149 -17.24 -1.78 19.19
CA PHE A 149 -17.69 -2.80 18.26
C PHE A 149 -17.39 -2.39 16.83
N TYR A 150 -17.34 -3.36 15.94
CA TYR A 150 -17.54 -3.15 14.51
C TYR A 150 -18.47 -4.23 13.97
N LYS A 151 -19.25 -3.89 12.96
CA LYS A 151 -20.12 -4.80 12.23
C LYS A 151 -19.89 -4.59 10.75
N VAL A 152 -19.62 -5.68 10.05
CA VAL A 152 -19.43 -5.69 8.60
C VAL A 152 -20.61 -6.40 7.95
N ASP A 153 -20.93 -5.97 6.75
CA ASP A 153 -21.95 -6.59 5.90
C ASP A 153 -21.36 -6.83 4.50
N SER A 154 -21.71 -7.96 3.90
CA SER A 154 -21.27 -8.33 2.56
C SER A 154 -22.31 -9.28 1.96
N GLU A 155 -22.67 -9.07 0.70
CA GLU A 155 -23.54 -10.00 -0.04
C GLU A 155 -22.93 -11.41 -0.15
N GLU A 156 -21.63 -11.54 -0.13
CA GLU A 156 -20.91 -12.81 -0.11
C GLU A 156 -20.79 -13.43 1.29
N GLY A 157 -21.20 -12.70 2.34
CA GLY A 157 -21.07 -13.14 3.72
C GLY A 157 -21.87 -14.38 4.04
N ALA A 158 -21.22 -15.38 4.64
CA ALA A 158 -21.88 -16.64 5.04
C ALA A 158 -23.02 -16.44 6.05
N TRP A 159 -23.04 -15.29 6.75
CA TRP A 159 -24.09 -14.91 7.71
C TRP A 159 -25.34 -14.32 7.08
N ASN A 160 -25.32 -14.00 5.78
CA ASN A 160 -26.43 -13.35 5.07
C ASN A 160 -27.36 -14.36 4.39
N THR A 161 -27.99 -15.26 5.16
CA THR A 161 -28.91 -16.28 4.64
C THR A 161 -30.36 -15.80 4.52
N ASP A 162 -30.78 -14.86 5.37
CA ASP A 162 -32.17 -14.39 5.48
C ASP A 162 -32.36 -12.98 4.89
N ARG A 163 -31.30 -12.39 4.36
CA ARG A 163 -31.35 -11.05 3.81
C ARG A 163 -31.69 -11.07 2.32
N SER A 164 -32.56 -10.15 1.92
CA SER A 164 -32.81 -9.85 0.52
C SER A 164 -32.00 -8.64 0.09
N TYR A 165 -31.43 -8.69 -1.10
CA TYR A 165 -30.71 -7.59 -1.73
C TYR A 165 -31.52 -7.04 -2.89
N GLU A 166 -31.44 -5.73 -3.11
CA GLU A 166 -32.18 -5.02 -4.16
C GLU A 166 -31.81 -5.56 -5.55
N GLU A 167 -30.57 -5.93 -5.77
CA GLU A 167 -30.02 -6.42 -7.03
C GLU A 167 -30.21 -7.93 -7.22
N GLY A 168 -30.88 -8.63 -6.33
CA GLY A 168 -31.32 -10.00 -6.50
C GLY A 168 -30.80 -11.03 -5.51
N ASN A 169 -30.61 -12.21 -6.01
CA ASN A 169 -30.43 -13.42 -5.25
C ASN A 169 -28.95 -13.70 -4.97
N THR A 170 -28.62 -13.91 -3.69
CA THR A 170 -27.27 -14.20 -3.21
C THR A 170 -26.90 -15.69 -3.18
N GLY A 171 -27.63 -16.55 -3.91
CA GLY A 171 -27.38 -17.99 -3.98
C GLY A 171 -26.06 -18.35 -4.67
N HIS A 172 -25.55 -17.45 -5.52
CA HIS A 172 -24.24 -17.57 -6.16
C HIS A 172 -23.20 -16.86 -5.32
N ARG A 173 -22.65 -17.50 -4.30
CA ARG A 173 -21.62 -16.94 -3.45
C ARG A 173 -20.64 -18.03 -3.01
N PRO A 174 -19.38 -17.67 -2.66
CA PRO A 174 -18.43 -18.64 -2.17
C PRO A 174 -18.86 -19.21 -0.81
N THR A 175 -18.40 -20.42 -0.51
CA THR A 175 -18.45 -20.98 0.84
C THR A 175 -17.32 -20.42 1.68
N VAL A 176 -17.41 -20.56 3.01
CA VAL A 176 -16.31 -20.17 3.91
C VAL A 176 -15.01 -20.82 3.46
N LYS A 177 -13.97 -20.04 3.27
CA LYS A 177 -12.66 -20.45 2.70
C LYS A 177 -12.73 -21.00 1.26
N GLY A 178 -13.80 -20.72 0.54
CA GLY A 178 -14.01 -21.20 -0.84
C GLY A 178 -13.96 -20.10 -1.90
N GLY A 179 -13.38 -18.94 -1.56
CA GLY A 179 -13.34 -17.77 -2.44
C GLY A 179 -12.19 -17.73 -3.44
N TYR A 180 -11.27 -18.71 -3.44
CA TYR A 180 -10.11 -18.66 -4.34
C TYR A 180 -10.50 -19.00 -5.78
N PHE A 181 -10.37 -18.02 -6.68
CA PHE A 181 -10.55 -18.12 -8.12
C PHE A 181 -11.92 -18.59 -8.65
N PRO A 182 -13.07 -18.35 -8.00
CA PRO A 182 -14.33 -18.68 -8.64
C PRO A 182 -14.58 -17.78 -9.84
N VAL A 183 -15.32 -18.30 -10.81
CA VAL A 183 -15.80 -17.46 -11.92
C VAL A 183 -17.07 -16.71 -11.52
N PRO A 184 -17.40 -15.56 -12.13
CA PRO A 184 -18.71 -14.94 -11.99
C PRO A 184 -19.84 -15.93 -12.35
N PRO A 185 -21.00 -15.90 -11.69
CA PRO A 185 -21.45 -14.90 -10.73
C PRO A 185 -21.04 -15.18 -9.27
N VAL A 186 -20.32 -16.26 -8.97
CA VAL A 186 -19.82 -16.56 -7.61
C VAL A 186 -18.83 -15.49 -7.17
N ASP A 187 -17.93 -15.07 -8.04
CA ASP A 187 -17.12 -13.88 -7.89
C ASP A 187 -17.95 -12.63 -8.22
N SER A 188 -18.62 -12.07 -7.24
CA SER A 188 -19.46 -10.87 -7.40
C SER A 188 -18.66 -9.57 -7.52
N LEU A 189 -17.35 -9.62 -7.25
CA LEU A 189 -16.47 -8.44 -7.20
C LEU A 189 -15.53 -8.29 -8.41
N HIS A 190 -15.74 -9.11 -9.46
CA HIS A 190 -14.89 -9.07 -10.67
C HIS A 190 -14.83 -7.66 -11.29
N ASP A 191 -15.97 -7.02 -11.48
CA ASP A 191 -16.05 -5.73 -12.17
C ASP A 191 -15.47 -4.58 -11.34
N ILE A 192 -15.69 -4.58 -10.02
CA ILE A 192 -15.08 -3.56 -9.15
C ILE A 192 -13.57 -3.68 -9.11
N ARG A 193 -13.00 -4.91 -9.08
CA ARG A 193 -11.54 -5.09 -9.18
C ARG A 193 -11.00 -4.68 -10.54
N SER A 194 -11.72 -4.96 -11.63
CA SER A 194 -11.36 -4.47 -12.96
C SER A 194 -11.31 -2.95 -13.01
N SER A 195 -12.30 -2.27 -12.42
CA SER A 195 -12.30 -0.80 -12.30
C SER A 195 -11.16 -0.28 -11.44
N MET A 196 -10.80 -1.00 -10.35
CA MET A 196 -9.63 -0.67 -9.54
C MET A 196 -8.34 -0.78 -10.33
N CYS A 197 -8.15 -1.85 -11.14
CA CYS A 197 -6.97 -2.02 -11.99
C CYS A 197 -6.83 -0.86 -13.00
N LEU A 198 -7.91 -0.51 -13.69
CA LEU A 198 -7.90 0.62 -14.64
C LEU A 198 -7.53 1.93 -13.96
N ALA A 199 -8.08 2.21 -12.77
CA ALA A 199 -7.75 3.40 -11.99
C ALA A 199 -6.27 3.40 -11.54
N ILE A 200 -5.76 2.26 -11.10
CA ILE A 200 -4.34 2.10 -10.70
C ILE A 200 -3.42 2.36 -11.89
N GLU A 201 -3.76 1.85 -13.08
CA GLU A 201 -2.97 2.06 -14.31
C GLU A 201 -3.01 3.51 -14.77
N GLU A 202 -4.15 4.17 -14.70
CA GLU A 202 -4.28 5.60 -15.04
C GLU A 202 -3.47 6.48 -14.07
N LEU A 203 -3.31 6.06 -12.81
CA LEU A 203 -2.42 6.69 -11.84
C LEU A 203 -0.95 6.27 -11.98
N GLY A 204 -0.58 5.58 -13.06
CA GLY A 204 0.80 5.29 -13.44
C GLY A 204 1.41 4.04 -12.84
N VAL A 205 0.62 3.13 -12.27
CA VAL A 205 1.10 1.85 -11.71
C VAL A 205 0.63 0.68 -12.58
N THR A 206 1.55 -0.16 -13.03
CA THR A 206 1.21 -1.31 -13.87
C THR A 206 0.62 -2.43 -13.05
N THR A 207 -0.60 -2.87 -13.39
CA THR A 207 -1.25 -4.06 -12.83
C THR A 207 -0.89 -5.30 -13.66
N GLU A 208 -0.87 -6.48 -13.03
CA GLU A 208 -0.53 -7.74 -13.70
C GLU A 208 -1.64 -8.79 -13.56
N VAL A 209 -2.36 -8.78 -12.43
CA VAL A 209 -3.40 -9.75 -12.13
C VAL A 209 -4.39 -9.20 -11.10
N HIS A 210 -5.63 -9.63 -11.17
CA HIS A 210 -6.56 -9.51 -10.05
C HIS A 210 -7.42 -10.76 -9.92
N HIS A 211 -7.80 -11.09 -8.71
CA HIS A 211 -8.65 -12.23 -8.43
C HIS A 211 -9.37 -12.09 -7.09
N HIS A 212 -10.39 -12.94 -6.89
CA HIS A 212 -10.99 -13.15 -5.60
C HIS A 212 -10.07 -14.04 -4.76
N GLU A 213 -9.89 -13.69 -3.50
CA GLU A 213 -9.07 -14.43 -2.54
C GLU A 213 -9.87 -15.44 -1.72
N VAL A 214 -9.15 -16.24 -0.89
CA VAL A 214 -9.69 -17.43 -0.20
C VAL A 214 -10.85 -17.13 0.74
N ALA A 215 -10.83 -15.99 1.46
CA ALA A 215 -11.91 -15.66 2.37
C ALA A 215 -13.22 -15.35 1.64
N THR A 216 -14.32 -15.72 2.25
CA THR A 216 -15.65 -15.22 1.87
C THR A 216 -15.77 -13.73 2.17
N ALA A 217 -16.93 -13.14 1.89
CA ALA A 217 -17.22 -11.77 2.24
C ALA A 217 -16.28 -10.72 1.59
N GLY A 218 -15.86 -11.01 0.35
CA GLY A 218 -15.28 -9.99 -0.51
C GLY A 218 -13.76 -9.81 -0.38
N GLN A 219 -13.00 -10.86 -0.11
CA GLN A 219 -11.53 -10.75 -0.16
C GLN A 219 -11.02 -10.71 -1.60
N CYS A 220 -10.13 -9.79 -1.86
CA CYS A 220 -9.56 -9.46 -3.17
C CYS A 220 -8.05 -9.38 -3.10
N GLU A 221 -7.40 -9.63 -4.24
CA GLU A 221 -6.00 -9.30 -4.47
C GLU A 221 -5.83 -8.63 -5.83
N ILE A 222 -4.91 -7.66 -5.90
CA ILE A 222 -4.45 -7.05 -7.15
C ILE A 222 -2.92 -7.08 -7.13
N GLY A 223 -2.34 -7.85 -8.04
CA GLY A 223 -0.90 -7.90 -8.27
C GLY A 223 -0.44 -6.75 -9.16
N THR A 224 0.66 -6.11 -8.76
CA THR A 224 1.29 -5.03 -9.51
C THR A 224 2.74 -5.39 -9.83
N LYS A 225 3.25 -4.93 -10.98
CA LYS A 225 4.62 -5.17 -11.40
C LYS A 225 5.60 -4.72 -10.32
N PHE A 226 6.62 -5.53 -10.04
CA PHE A 226 7.68 -5.21 -9.07
C PHE A 226 8.45 -3.94 -9.44
N ASN A 227 9.02 -3.26 -8.46
CA ASN A 227 9.85 -2.06 -8.66
C ASN A 227 10.90 -1.93 -7.53
N THR A 228 11.76 -0.91 -7.60
CA THR A 228 12.72 -0.58 -6.54
C THR A 228 12.01 -0.14 -5.26
N LEU A 229 12.71 -0.14 -4.14
CA LEU A 229 12.12 0.05 -2.81
C LEU A 229 11.30 1.34 -2.69
N VAL A 230 11.89 2.49 -3.03
CA VAL A 230 11.20 3.79 -2.91
C VAL A 230 10.02 3.84 -3.88
N LYS A 231 10.25 3.50 -5.16
CA LYS A 231 9.21 3.53 -6.19
C LYS A 231 8.05 2.58 -5.86
N LYS A 232 8.34 1.35 -5.43
CA LYS A 232 7.29 0.38 -5.06
C LYS A 232 6.52 0.80 -3.83
N SER A 233 7.17 1.43 -2.85
CA SER A 233 6.49 1.97 -1.67
C SER A 233 5.51 3.08 -2.03
N ASP A 234 5.89 3.97 -2.93
CA ASP A 234 5.00 5.00 -3.49
C ASP A 234 3.83 4.37 -4.26
N GLU A 235 4.10 3.34 -5.08
CA GLU A 235 3.08 2.61 -5.85
C GLU A 235 2.06 1.88 -4.96
N VAL A 236 2.48 1.35 -3.80
CA VAL A 236 1.55 0.75 -2.82
C VAL A 236 0.59 1.80 -2.26
N GLN A 237 1.04 3.02 -2.01
CA GLN A 237 0.14 4.10 -1.57
C GLN A 237 -0.84 4.50 -2.69
N VAL A 238 -0.38 4.57 -3.95
CA VAL A 238 -1.26 4.79 -5.12
C VAL A 238 -2.33 3.70 -5.20
N MET A 239 -1.93 2.43 -5.11
CA MET A 239 -2.85 1.29 -5.13
C MET A 239 -3.90 1.40 -4.02
N LYS A 240 -3.48 1.64 -2.77
CA LYS A 240 -4.42 1.79 -1.64
C LYS A 240 -5.39 2.95 -1.86
N TYR A 241 -4.89 4.08 -2.35
CA TYR A 241 -5.70 5.24 -2.68
C TYR A 241 -6.77 4.91 -3.74
N ALA A 242 -6.37 4.28 -4.85
CA ALA A 242 -7.27 3.88 -5.92
C ALA A 242 -8.34 2.88 -5.42
N VAL A 243 -7.92 1.84 -4.68
CA VAL A 243 -8.83 0.83 -4.11
C VAL A 243 -9.88 1.47 -3.21
N HIS A 244 -9.50 2.39 -2.32
CA HIS A 244 -10.45 3.07 -1.44
C HIS A 244 -11.42 3.96 -2.21
N ASN A 245 -10.95 4.73 -3.19
CA ASN A 245 -11.80 5.64 -3.97
C ASN A 245 -12.76 4.89 -4.90
N VAL A 246 -12.29 3.84 -5.57
CA VAL A 246 -13.17 3.00 -6.40
C VAL A 246 -14.21 2.29 -5.54
N ALA A 247 -13.83 1.71 -4.39
CA ALA A 247 -14.79 1.12 -3.48
C ALA A 247 -15.86 2.14 -3.03
N HIS A 248 -15.43 3.35 -2.70
CA HIS A 248 -16.35 4.45 -2.34
C HIS A 248 -17.31 4.80 -3.49
N ALA A 249 -16.81 4.90 -4.73
CA ALA A 249 -17.64 5.18 -5.91
C ALA A 249 -18.68 4.10 -6.17
N TYR A 250 -18.40 2.85 -5.79
CA TYR A 250 -19.35 1.73 -5.82
C TYR A 250 -20.26 1.62 -4.58
N GLY A 251 -20.21 2.60 -3.66
CA GLY A 251 -20.98 2.58 -2.42
C GLY A 251 -20.51 1.52 -1.41
N LYS A 252 -19.27 1.04 -1.55
CA LYS A 252 -18.66 0.00 -0.72
C LYS A 252 -17.50 0.55 0.11
N THR A 253 -16.99 -0.26 1.02
CA THR A 253 -15.83 0.07 1.87
C THR A 253 -14.73 -0.97 1.68
N ALA A 254 -13.54 -0.53 1.30
CA ALA A 254 -12.35 -1.40 1.25
C ALA A 254 -11.52 -1.30 2.54
N THR A 255 -10.86 -2.41 2.91
CA THR A 255 -9.93 -2.43 4.05
C THR A 255 -8.75 -3.37 3.83
N PHE A 256 -7.56 -2.90 4.17
CA PHE A 256 -6.32 -3.68 4.25
C PHE A 256 -6.04 -4.22 5.67
N MET A 257 -7.05 -4.20 6.54
CA MET A 257 -6.94 -4.73 7.91
C MET A 257 -6.53 -6.21 7.88
N PRO A 258 -5.50 -6.62 8.63
CA PRO A 258 -4.98 -8.00 8.55
C PRO A 258 -6.01 -9.08 8.87
N LYS A 259 -6.90 -8.86 9.83
CA LYS A 259 -7.94 -9.84 10.23
C LYS A 259 -9.26 -9.15 10.52
N PRO A 260 -10.02 -8.77 9.48
CA PRO A 260 -11.31 -8.12 9.69
C PRO A 260 -12.42 -9.08 10.11
N LEU A 261 -12.30 -10.37 9.77
CA LEU A 261 -13.29 -11.40 10.06
C LEU A 261 -12.71 -12.49 10.95
N VAL A 262 -13.45 -12.87 12.00
CA VAL A 262 -13.13 -14.02 12.84
C VAL A 262 -13.56 -15.30 12.11
N ASN A 263 -12.75 -16.36 12.22
CA ASN A 263 -13.00 -17.67 11.61
C ASN A 263 -13.03 -17.70 10.06
N ASP A 264 -12.41 -16.71 9.42
CA ASP A 264 -12.13 -16.72 7.98
C ASP A 264 -10.67 -16.33 7.73
N ASN A 265 -10.18 -16.40 6.48
CA ASN A 265 -8.84 -15.93 6.15
C ASN A 265 -8.69 -14.42 6.39
N GLY A 266 -7.50 -13.93 6.52
CA GLY A 266 -7.18 -12.52 6.65
C GLY A 266 -6.26 -12.06 5.52
N ASN A 267 -6.00 -10.75 5.46
CA ASN A 267 -5.15 -10.14 4.44
C ASN A 267 -3.67 -10.36 4.73
N GLY A 268 -2.97 -10.90 3.74
CA GLY A 268 -1.51 -10.91 3.67
C GLY A 268 -0.98 -9.73 2.86
N MET A 269 0.33 -9.58 2.92
CA MET A 269 1.13 -8.85 1.96
C MET A 269 2.42 -9.65 1.80
N HIS A 270 2.37 -10.68 0.97
CA HIS A 270 3.59 -11.41 0.59
C HIS A 270 4.49 -10.45 -0.19
N VAL A 271 5.80 -10.52 0.03
CA VAL A 271 6.73 -9.60 -0.63
C VAL A 271 7.79 -10.39 -1.35
N HIS A 272 7.68 -10.48 -2.68
CA HIS A 272 8.74 -10.99 -3.54
C HIS A 272 9.93 -10.03 -3.50
N GLN A 273 11.14 -10.58 -3.40
CA GLN A 273 12.34 -9.78 -3.23
C GLN A 273 13.48 -10.34 -4.09
N SER A 274 14.26 -9.44 -4.67
CA SER A 274 15.49 -9.79 -5.37
C SER A 274 16.51 -8.66 -5.32
N LEU A 275 17.79 -9.03 -5.38
CA LEU A 275 18.90 -8.09 -5.50
C LEU A 275 19.52 -8.19 -6.89
N PHE A 276 19.89 -7.04 -7.45
CA PHE A 276 20.53 -6.96 -8.77
C PHE A 276 21.85 -6.19 -8.69
N LYS A 277 22.80 -6.61 -9.52
CA LYS A 277 24.04 -5.90 -9.76
C LYS A 277 24.38 -5.98 -11.24
N ASP A 278 24.74 -4.85 -11.85
CA ASP A 278 25.08 -4.75 -13.28
C ASP A 278 24.00 -5.38 -14.21
N GLY A 279 22.73 -5.33 -13.80
CA GLY A 279 21.60 -5.91 -14.52
C GLY A 279 21.38 -7.41 -14.28
N GLU A 280 22.21 -8.08 -13.50
CA GLU A 280 22.11 -9.51 -13.19
C GLU A 280 21.39 -9.77 -11.86
N ASN A 281 20.49 -10.76 -11.83
CA ASN A 281 19.82 -11.19 -10.62
C ASN A 281 20.76 -12.01 -9.73
N LEU A 282 21.09 -11.47 -8.55
CA LEU A 282 22.01 -12.11 -7.61
C LEU A 282 21.42 -13.29 -6.85
N PHE A 283 20.11 -13.50 -6.90
CA PHE A 283 19.44 -14.59 -6.18
C PHE A 283 19.32 -15.86 -6.99
N SER A 284 19.43 -15.78 -8.32
CA SER A 284 19.45 -16.94 -9.20
C SER A 284 20.78 -17.71 -9.09
N GLY A 285 20.75 -19.03 -9.03
CA GLY A 285 21.94 -19.88 -8.95
C GLY A 285 21.62 -21.37 -9.04
N ASP A 286 22.64 -22.19 -8.80
CA ASP A 286 22.59 -23.66 -8.93
C ASP A 286 22.40 -24.39 -7.58
N GLY A 287 22.19 -23.63 -6.49
CA GLY A 287 22.05 -24.20 -5.15
C GLY A 287 20.63 -24.70 -4.86
N TYR A 288 20.34 -24.90 -3.58
CA TYR A 288 19.04 -25.35 -3.11
C TYR A 288 17.90 -24.46 -3.65
N GLY A 289 16.92 -25.09 -4.30
CA GLY A 289 15.79 -24.38 -4.88
C GLY A 289 16.11 -23.49 -6.09
N GLY A 290 17.27 -23.67 -6.74
CA GLY A 290 17.72 -22.80 -7.84
C GLY A 290 18.25 -21.45 -7.34
N LEU A 291 18.61 -21.36 -6.06
CA LEU A 291 19.09 -20.14 -5.42
C LEU A 291 20.62 -20.08 -5.38
N SER A 292 21.14 -18.85 -5.43
CA SER A 292 22.56 -18.57 -5.18
C SER A 292 22.88 -18.67 -3.68
N GLU A 293 24.18 -18.75 -3.36
CA GLU A 293 24.64 -18.66 -1.97
C GLU A 293 24.24 -17.33 -1.31
N MET A 294 24.27 -16.23 -2.06
CA MET A 294 23.80 -14.91 -1.57
C MET A 294 22.32 -14.92 -1.18
N ALA A 295 21.46 -15.55 -1.98
CA ALA A 295 20.05 -15.70 -1.65
C ALA A 295 19.86 -16.48 -0.35
N LEU A 296 20.64 -17.55 -0.13
CA LEU A 296 20.58 -18.32 1.12
C LEU A 296 21.05 -17.49 2.33
N TYR A 297 22.08 -16.67 2.19
CA TYR A 297 22.51 -15.73 3.24
C TYR A 297 21.43 -14.69 3.52
N TYR A 298 20.78 -14.15 2.48
CA TYR A 298 19.69 -13.19 2.61
C TYR A 298 18.51 -13.81 3.38
N ILE A 299 18.07 -15.01 3.02
CA ILE A 299 17.03 -15.77 3.74
C ILE A 299 17.42 -15.99 5.21
N GLY A 300 18.67 -16.39 5.44
CA GLY A 300 19.21 -16.54 6.79
C GLY A 300 19.15 -15.24 7.60
N GLY A 301 19.43 -14.11 6.95
CA GLY A 301 19.31 -12.76 7.53
C GLY A 301 17.86 -12.42 7.91
N VAL A 302 16.91 -12.66 7.01
CA VAL A 302 15.47 -12.44 7.26
C VAL A 302 15.00 -13.27 8.47
N ILE A 303 15.34 -14.56 8.51
CA ILE A 303 14.98 -15.46 9.63
C ILE A 303 15.63 -14.98 10.94
N LYS A 304 16.92 -14.64 10.91
CA LYS A 304 17.66 -14.16 12.08
C LYS A 304 17.04 -12.90 12.68
N HIS A 305 16.56 -12.01 11.85
CA HIS A 305 16.00 -10.72 12.23
C HIS A 305 14.46 -10.69 12.24
N ALA A 306 13.78 -11.82 12.09
CA ALA A 306 12.34 -11.90 11.95
C ALA A 306 11.56 -11.23 13.09
N LYS A 307 12.05 -11.30 14.34
CA LYS A 307 11.41 -10.60 15.48
C LYS A 307 11.45 -9.08 15.32
N ALA A 308 12.57 -8.53 14.85
CA ALA A 308 12.69 -7.10 14.60
C ALA A 308 11.84 -6.68 13.39
N ILE A 309 11.86 -7.48 12.32
CA ILE A 309 11.03 -7.25 11.13
C ILE A 309 9.55 -7.23 11.50
N ASN A 310 9.08 -8.18 12.31
CA ASN A 310 7.68 -8.25 12.73
C ASN A 310 7.22 -7.03 13.54
N ALA A 311 8.10 -6.34 14.25
CA ALA A 311 7.74 -5.11 14.95
C ALA A 311 7.25 -4.00 14.00
N PHE A 312 7.71 -4.03 12.75
CA PHE A 312 7.34 -3.08 11.70
C PHE A 312 6.35 -3.68 10.70
N ALA A 313 6.57 -4.92 10.24
CA ALA A 313 5.72 -5.59 9.26
C ALA A 313 4.37 -6.04 9.83
N ASN A 314 4.28 -6.29 11.14
CA ASN A 314 3.05 -6.67 11.85
C ASN A 314 2.79 -5.67 13.01
N PRO A 315 2.50 -4.38 12.73
CA PRO A 315 2.58 -3.30 13.71
C PRO A 315 1.37 -3.20 14.65
N SER A 316 0.28 -3.91 14.36
CA SER A 316 -0.96 -3.81 15.14
C SER A 316 -1.30 -5.11 15.90
N THR A 317 -2.11 -5.00 16.93
CA THR A 317 -2.66 -6.18 17.63
C THR A 317 -3.50 -7.04 16.67
N ASN A 318 -4.15 -6.43 15.70
CA ASN A 318 -4.92 -7.14 14.68
C ASN A 318 -4.01 -7.96 13.75
N SER A 319 -2.77 -7.53 13.49
CA SER A 319 -1.79 -8.30 12.72
C SER A 319 -1.58 -9.70 13.32
N TYR A 320 -1.47 -9.78 14.65
CA TYR A 320 -1.26 -11.06 15.35
C TYR A 320 -2.52 -11.91 15.46
N LYS A 321 -3.70 -11.34 15.28
CA LYS A 321 -4.95 -12.11 15.13
C LYS A 321 -5.01 -12.87 13.81
N ARG A 322 -4.28 -12.41 12.77
CA ARG A 322 -4.11 -13.11 11.50
C ARG A 322 -3.17 -14.31 11.64
N LEU A 323 -2.08 -14.21 12.40
CA LEU A 323 -1.01 -15.21 12.49
C LEU A 323 -1.42 -16.42 13.36
N VAL A 324 -2.50 -17.10 12.99
CA VAL A 324 -3.05 -18.26 13.68
C VAL A 324 -3.18 -19.44 12.72
N PRO A 325 -3.06 -20.71 13.22
CA PRO A 325 -3.15 -21.90 12.37
C PRO A 325 -4.51 -22.03 11.65
N GLY A 326 -4.50 -22.61 10.45
CA GLY A 326 -5.71 -22.99 9.72
C GLY A 326 -6.30 -21.92 8.81
N PHE A 327 -5.64 -20.76 8.66
CA PHE A 327 -6.12 -19.62 7.83
C PHE A 327 -5.04 -19.09 6.88
N GLU A 328 -4.18 -19.96 6.38
CA GLU A 328 -3.15 -19.64 5.38
C GLU A 328 -2.23 -18.48 5.78
N ALA A 329 -1.91 -18.43 7.07
CA ALA A 329 -1.01 -17.43 7.62
C ALA A 329 0.25 -18.11 8.19
N PRO A 330 1.43 -17.46 8.12
CA PRO A 330 2.66 -18.01 8.68
C PRO A 330 2.58 -18.11 10.20
N THR A 331 2.79 -19.32 10.72
CA THR A 331 2.75 -19.60 12.17
C THR A 331 4.09 -20.09 12.71
N ILE A 332 5.04 -20.35 11.83
CA ILE A 332 6.41 -20.77 12.15
C ILE A 332 7.42 -19.99 11.30
N LEU A 333 8.65 -19.90 11.81
CA LEU A 333 9.78 -19.36 11.05
C LEU A 333 10.48 -20.51 10.34
N ALA A 334 10.24 -20.62 9.05
CA ALA A 334 10.83 -21.64 8.19
C ALA A 334 11.03 -21.09 6.77
N TYR A 335 11.85 -21.78 5.99
CA TYR A 335 11.91 -21.60 4.55
C TYR A 335 11.85 -22.93 3.83
N SER A 336 11.38 -22.92 2.60
CA SER A 336 11.29 -24.11 1.76
C SER A 336 11.43 -23.72 0.29
N ALA A 337 12.00 -24.61 -0.53
CA ALA A 337 11.98 -24.48 -1.99
C ALA A 337 10.62 -24.86 -2.60
N ARG A 338 9.74 -25.41 -1.80
CA ARG A 338 8.37 -25.78 -2.19
C ARG A 338 7.44 -25.35 -1.08
N ASN A 339 6.42 -24.66 -1.46
CA ASN A 339 5.37 -24.21 -0.57
C ASN A 339 4.27 -25.26 -0.47
#